data_1e30d19dcf982a3dba50b0554244b1bb
#
_entry.id   1e30d19dcf982a3dba50b0554244b1bb
#
_cell.length_a   1.000
_cell.length_b   1.000
_cell.length_c   1.000
_cell.angle_alpha   90.00
_cell.angle_beta   90.00
_cell.angle_gamma   90.00
#
_symmetry.space_group_name_H-M   'P 1'
#
loop_
_entity.id
_entity.type
_entity.pdbx_description
1 polymer ?
#
loop_
_entity_poly.entity_id
_entity_poly.type
_entity_poly.pdbx_seq_one_letter_code
_entity_poly.pdbx_strand_id
1 'polypeptide(L)'
;MIGQAKRLSELLSYETKKNIASNKTIAVTSGKGGTGKSFFILNLAYQLSLMGKRVLLIDMDSNLANIDVMLNITSEKTISDFLQNRVLLKELPTNIRQNLDVIFGDSGRLSLPEKRAEIIDYFVASLEKLENNYDKILIDTGAGVQWETLYLLSKIDFITLLINPDPTSVMDGYVLTKLLFNEYGKKEIGVVVNKCDNNDEGEISFKNLNTATTHFLKTKLSYIGTINFSSDVYKSIKQQVIFSEEYPESGLVNQIKNIAHSSLLNKSKSL
;
A
#
# COMPACT_ATOMS: atom_id res chain seq x y z
N MET A 1 -5.36 -16.24 -24.71
CA MET A 1 -3.95 -16.33 -24.23
C MET A 1 -3.21 -15.07 -24.64
N ILE A 2 -2.87 -14.20 -23.71
CA ILE A 2 -1.97 -13.07 -23.96
C ILE A 2 -0.58 -13.68 -24.11
N GLY A 3 0.00 -13.59 -25.33
CA GLY A 3 1.19 -14.38 -25.68
C GLY A 3 2.42 -14.06 -24.80
N GLN A 4 3.22 -15.07 -24.51
CA GLN A 4 4.50 -14.95 -23.78
C GLN A 4 5.44 -13.89 -24.41
N ALA A 5 5.39 -13.70 -25.72
CA ALA A 5 6.16 -12.69 -26.43
C ALA A 5 5.79 -11.25 -26.05
N LYS A 6 4.50 -10.96 -25.79
CA LYS A 6 4.04 -9.65 -25.34
C LYS A 6 4.52 -9.35 -23.90
N ARG A 7 4.50 -10.37 -23.06
CA ARG A 7 5.02 -10.30 -21.70
C ARG A 7 6.55 -10.02 -21.66
N LEU A 8 7.30 -10.68 -22.56
CA LEU A 8 8.75 -10.49 -22.67
C LEU A 8 9.13 -9.08 -23.19
N SER A 9 8.39 -8.56 -24.19
CA SER A 9 8.61 -7.21 -24.71
C SER A 9 8.32 -6.12 -23.67
N GLU A 10 7.35 -6.35 -22.78
CA GLU A 10 7.01 -5.46 -21.68
C GLU A 10 8.08 -5.47 -20.57
N LEU A 11 8.67 -6.62 -20.27
CA LEU A 11 9.78 -6.73 -19.32
C LEU A 11 11.06 -6.04 -19.83
N LEU A 12 11.37 -6.15 -21.11
CA LEU A 12 12.56 -5.51 -21.72
C LEU A 12 12.46 -3.99 -21.76
N SER A 13 11.24 -3.44 -21.85
CA SER A 13 11.02 -1.98 -21.78
C SER A 13 11.15 -1.42 -20.35
N TYR A 14 11.01 -2.26 -19.34
CA TYR A 14 11.10 -1.90 -17.93
C TYR A 14 12.52 -1.55 -17.48
N GLU A 15 13.53 -2.28 -17.93
CA GLU A 15 14.93 -2.07 -17.50
C GLU A 15 15.53 -0.74 -17.95
N THR A 16 14.97 -0.10 -19.00
CA THR A 16 15.56 1.10 -19.62
C THR A 16 15.05 2.43 -19.06
N LYS A 17 14.00 2.46 -18.22
CA LYS A 17 13.33 3.71 -17.77
C LYS A 17 13.54 4.14 -16.33
N LYS A 18 14.33 3.44 -15.55
CA LYS A 18 14.47 3.70 -14.11
C LYS A 18 15.45 4.83 -13.80
N ASN A 19 15.06 6.09 -14.08
CA ASN A 19 15.71 7.26 -13.47
C ASN A 19 14.74 8.43 -13.45
N ILE A 20 14.07 8.63 -12.31
CA ILE A 20 13.63 9.89 -11.69
C ILE A 20 12.57 9.51 -10.64
N ALA A 21 12.92 9.70 -9.36
CA ALA A 21 12.06 9.34 -8.23
C ALA A 21 10.77 10.18 -8.21
N SER A 22 9.66 9.57 -8.60
CA SER A 22 8.33 10.08 -8.25
C SER A 22 7.68 9.06 -7.32
N ASN A 23 7.15 9.47 -6.17
CA ASN A 23 6.37 8.57 -5.31
C ASN A 23 4.96 8.42 -5.87
N LYS A 24 4.86 7.86 -7.07
CA LYS A 24 3.60 7.64 -7.76
C LYS A 24 2.94 6.35 -7.30
N THR A 25 3.73 5.29 -7.18
CA THR A 25 3.31 4.03 -6.60
C THR A 25 3.70 3.99 -5.13
N ILE A 26 2.73 3.75 -4.25
CA ILE A 26 2.88 3.72 -2.80
C ILE A 26 2.32 2.40 -2.28
N ALA A 27 3.15 1.58 -1.66
CA ALA A 27 2.68 0.37 -0.98
C ALA A 27 2.49 0.63 0.51
N VAL A 28 1.38 0.17 1.07
CA VAL A 28 1.18 0.11 2.53
C VAL A 28 1.39 -1.32 2.98
N THR A 29 2.30 -1.51 3.92
CA THR A 29 2.69 -2.82 4.45
C THR A 29 2.84 -2.80 5.96
N SER A 30 2.91 -3.98 6.57
CA SER A 30 3.17 -4.15 8.01
C SER A 30 3.80 -5.51 8.29
N GLY A 31 4.61 -5.58 9.34
CA GLY A 31 5.26 -6.84 9.75
C GLY A 31 4.28 -7.91 10.29
N LYS A 32 3.07 -7.52 10.72
CA LYS A 32 2.04 -8.44 11.23
C LYS A 32 0.64 -8.07 10.78
N GLY A 33 -0.30 -9.03 10.87
CA GLY A 33 -1.72 -8.81 10.62
C GLY A 33 -2.39 -7.93 11.69
N GLY A 34 -3.55 -7.37 11.37
CA GLY A 34 -4.36 -6.60 12.31
C GLY A 34 -3.85 -5.21 12.64
N THR A 35 -2.81 -4.69 11.97
CA THR A 35 -2.29 -3.32 12.18
C THR A 35 -3.21 -2.23 11.65
N GLY A 36 -4.20 -2.58 10.80
CA GLY A 36 -5.16 -1.62 10.21
C GLY A 36 -4.78 -1.11 8.82
N LYS A 37 -3.95 -1.84 8.07
CA LYS A 37 -3.50 -1.45 6.71
C LYS A 37 -4.64 -1.09 5.77
N SER A 38 -5.57 -2.02 5.54
CA SER A 38 -6.67 -1.85 4.58
C SER A 38 -7.58 -0.68 4.96
N PHE A 39 -7.86 -0.50 6.27
CA PHE A 39 -8.57 0.67 6.76
C PHE A 39 -7.80 1.97 6.46
N PHE A 40 -6.53 2.00 6.80
CA PHE A 40 -5.68 3.17 6.59
C PHE A 40 -5.59 3.55 5.11
N ILE A 41 -5.25 2.59 4.24
CA ILE A 41 -5.00 2.86 2.82
C ILE A 41 -6.28 3.26 2.08
N LEU A 42 -7.45 2.67 2.43
CA LEU A 42 -8.74 3.06 1.87
C LEU A 42 -9.07 4.51 2.21
N ASN A 43 -8.90 4.89 3.48
CA ASN A 43 -9.17 6.26 3.91
C ASN A 43 -8.13 7.26 3.37
N LEU A 44 -6.86 6.87 3.24
CA LEU A 44 -5.83 7.67 2.58
C LEU A 44 -6.17 7.89 1.09
N ALA A 45 -6.59 6.84 0.38
CA ALA A 45 -7.02 6.93 -1.01
C ALA A 45 -8.19 7.90 -1.17
N TYR A 46 -9.17 7.82 -0.29
CA TYR A 46 -10.31 8.73 -0.29
C TYR A 46 -9.88 10.18 -0.02
N GLN A 47 -9.01 10.44 0.97
CA GLN A 47 -8.52 11.80 1.23
C GLN A 47 -7.73 12.37 0.04
N LEU A 48 -6.89 11.57 -0.62
CA LEU A 48 -6.17 11.99 -1.82
C LEU A 48 -7.14 12.32 -2.97
N SER A 49 -8.22 11.55 -3.13
CA SER A 49 -9.23 11.83 -4.16
C SER A 49 -9.99 13.14 -3.92
N LEU A 50 -10.27 13.48 -2.64
CA LEU A 50 -10.85 14.77 -2.26
C LEU A 50 -9.89 15.95 -2.52
N MET A 51 -8.58 15.70 -2.54
CA MET A 51 -7.57 16.69 -2.95
C MET A 51 -7.47 16.84 -4.48
N GLY A 52 -8.38 16.25 -5.24
CA GLY A 52 -8.42 16.30 -6.70
C GLY A 52 -7.42 15.36 -7.39
N LYS A 53 -6.76 14.46 -6.67
CA LYS A 53 -5.87 13.45 -7.27
C LYS A 53 -6.69 12.29 -7.83
N ARG A 54 -6.36 11.86 -9.05
CA ARG A 54 -6.89 10.61 -9.60
C ARG A 54 -6.14 9.45 -8.93
N VAL A 55 -6.84 8.66 -8.14
CA VAL A 55 -6.27 7.62 -7.28
C VAL A 55 -6.74 6.25 -7.75
N LEU A 56 -5.81 5.32 -7.88
CA LEU A 56 -6.08 3.89 -8.02
C LEU A 56 -5.66 3.19 -6.72
N LEU A 57 -6.58 2.51 -6.06
CA LEU A 57 -6.30 1.63 -4.93
C LEU A 57 -6.33 0.18 -5.40
N ILE A 58 -5.32 -0.61 -5.09
CA ILE A 58 -5.21 -2.02 -5.47
C ILE A 58 -5.09 -2.87 -4.22
N ASP A 59 -6.02 -3.79 -4.03
CA ASP A 59 -5.97 -4.79 -2.96
C ASP A 59 -5.15 -6.00 -3.44
N MET A 60 -3.95 -6.14 -2.88
CA MET A 60 -3.00 -7.25 -3.15
C MET A 60 -2.86 -8.19 -1.96
N ASP A 61 -3.74 -8.08 -0.93
CA ASP A 61 -3.74 -9.05 0.16
C ASP A 61 -4.34 -10.38 -0.32
N SER A 62 -3.47 -11.30 -0.70
CA SER A 62 -3.84 -12.61 -1.26
C SER A 62 -4.53 -13.55 -0.26
N ASN A 63 -4.41 -13.27 1.03
CA ASN A 63 -4.95 -14.15 2.06
C ASN A 63 -6.31 -13.68 2.56
N LEU A 64 -6.50 -12.38 2.67
CA LEU A 64 -7.69 -11.75 3.24
C LEU A 64 -7.93 -10.40 2.55
N ALA A 65 -8.32 -10.42 1.27
CA ALA A 65 -8.85 -9.21 0.63
C ALA A 65 -10.01 -8.68 1.48
N ASN A 66 -9.97 -7.40 1.81
CA ASN A 66 -10.90 -6.82 2.77
C ASN A 66 -11.58 -5.55 2.23
N ILE A 67 -11.06 -4.95 1.16
CA ILE A 67 -11.57 -3.68 0.66
C ILE A 67 -12.97 -3.85 0.06
N ASP A 68 -13.24 -4.95 -0.61
CA ASP A 68 -14.57 -5.33 -1.12
C ASP A 68 -15.59 -5.44 0.01
N VAL A 69 -15.22 -6.14 1.10
CA VAL A 69 -16.06 -6.30 2.29
C VAL A 69 -16.26 -4.96 2.99
N MET A 70 -15.22 -4.13 3.12
CA MET A 70 -15.31 -2.82 3.77
C MET A 70 -16.19 -1.82 3.00
N LEU A 71 -16.35 -2.02 1.69
CA LEU A 71 -17.17 -1.17 0.83
C LEU A 71 -18.53 -1.76 0.49
N ASN A 72 -18.80 -3.01 0.90
CA ASN A 72 -19.98 -3.77 0.48
C ASN A 72 -20.14 -3.82 -1.05
N ILE A 73 -19.04 -4.03 -1.76
CA ILE A 73 -18.99 -4.08 -3.22
C ILE A 73 -18.52 -5.46 -3.65
N THR A 74 -19.28 -6.10 -4.52
CA THR A 74 -18.85 -7.34 -5.18
C THR A 74 -18.34 -7.01 -6.57
N SER A 75 -17.09 -7.34 -6.87
CA SER A 75 -16.53 -7.19 -8.20
C SER A 75 -16.59 -8.52 -8.97
N GLU A 76 -16.99 -8.46 -10.24
CA GLU A 76 -16.98 -9.63 -11.13
C GLU A 76 -15.56 -10.05 -11.52
N LYS A 77 -14.62 -9.08 -11.53
CA LYS A 77 -13.23 -9.28 -11.90
C LYS A 77 -12.33 -8.77 -10.80
N THR A 78 -11.32 -9.54 -10.46
CA THR A 78 -10.39 -9.25 -9.38
C THR A 78 -8.94 -9.24 -9.86
N ILE A 79 -8.01 -8.85 -9.00
CA ILE A 79 -6.58 -8.94 -9.30
C ILE A 79 -6.15 -10.38 -9.63
N SER A 80 -6.84 -11.39 -9.07
CA SER A 80 -6.59 -12.79 -9.37
C SER A 80 -6.79 -13.13 -10.84
N ASP A 81 -7.78 -12.53 -11.50
CA ASP A 81 -8.03 -12.77 -12.92
C ASP A 81 -6.87 -12.23 -13.79
N PHE A 82 -6.30 -11.09 -13.41
CA PHE A 82 -5.10 -10.57 -14.06
C PHE A 82 -3.88 -11.48 -13.80
N LEU A 83 -3.64 -11.87 -12.55
CA LEU A 83 -2.50 -12.73 -12.18
C LEU A 83 -2.57 -14.11 -12.84
N GLN A 84 -3.77 -14.58 -13.17
CA GLN A 84 -4.03 -15.80 -13.95
C GLN A 84 -4.07 -15.58 -15.47
N ASN A 85 -3.76 -14.36 -15.96
CA ASN A 85 -3.78 -13.97 -17.38
C ASN A 85 -5.15 -14.11 -18.08
N ARG A 86 -6.25 -13.95 -17.34
CA ARG A 86 -7.62 -13.98 -17.90
C ARG A 86 -8.03 -12.64 -18.47
N VAL A 87 -7.56 -11.54 -17.86
CA VAL A 87 -7.89 -10.16 -18.22
C VAL A 87 -6.62 -9.27 -18.17
N LEU A 88 -6.68 -8.09 -18.80
CA LEU A 88 -5.64 -7.08 -18.68
C LEU A 88 -5.87 -6.22 -17.42
N LEU A 89 -4.79 -5.73 -16.79
CA LEU A 89 -4.88 -4.90 -15.58
C LEU A 89 -5.78 -3.65 -15.79
N LYS A 90 -5.74 -3.04 -16.96
CA LYS A 90 -6.57 -1.87 -17.32
C LYS A 90 -8.08 -2.12 -17.35
N GLU A 91 -8.52 -3.37 -17.31
CA GLU A 91 -9.94 -3.77 -17.35
C GLU A 91 -10.53 -3.96 -15.95
N LEU A 92 -9.68 -3.90 -14.92
CA LEU A 92 -10.08 -4.17 -13.54
C LEU A 92 -10.55 -2.96 -12.73
N PRO A 93 -10.09 -1.71 -12.99
CA PRO A 93 -10.48 -0.57 -12.16
C PRO A 93 -11.99 -0.40 -12.13
N THR A 94 -12.55 -0.38 -10.95
CA THR A 94 -13.96 -0.10 -10.66
C THR A 94 -14.06 1.26 -9.99
N ASN A 95 -14.82 2.20 -10.57
CA ASN A 95 -15.02 3.51 -9.96
C ASN A 95 -15.92 3.39 -8.74
N ILE A 96 -15.46 3.88 -7.59
CA ILE A 96 -16.22 3.83 -6.34
C ILE A 96 -16.61 5.23 -5.82
N ARG A 97 -15.82 6.25 -6.12
CA ARG A 97 -16.08 7.65 -5.82
C ARG A 97 -15.42 8.53 -6.89
N GLN A 98 -15.74 9.81 -6.89
CA GLN A 98 -15.07 10.75 -7.79
C GLN A 98 -13.56 10.70 -7.57
N ASN A 99 -12.79 10.53 -8.65
CA ASN A 99 -11.33 10.40 -8.66
C ASN A 99 -10.77 9.19 -7.88
N LEU A 100 -11.59 8.20 -7.53
CA LEU A 100 -11.15 7.01 -6.81
C LEU A 100 -11.67 5.75 -7.47
N ASP A 101 -10.74 5.00 -8.05
CA ASP A 101 -10.96 3.67 -8.60
C ASP A 101 -10.30 2.61 -7.71
N VAL A 102 -10.89 1.42 -7.66
CA VAL A 102 -10.37 0.27 -6.90
C VAL A 102 -10.22 -0.94 -7.82
N ILE A 103 -9.10 -1.65 -7.69
CA ILE A 103 -8.94 -3.02 -8.14
C ILE A 103 -9.06 -3.92 -6.92
N PHE A 104 -10.09 -4.74 -6.89
CA PHE A 104 -10.40 -5.60 -5.76
C PHE A 104 -9.51 -6.84 -5.73
N GLY A 105 -9.17 -7.28 -4.52
CA GLY A 105 -8.53 -8.55 -4.25
C GLY A 105 -9.51 -9.73 -4.34
N ASP A 106 -9.02 -10.93 -4.11
CA ASP A 106 -9.84 -12.15 -4.03
C ASP A 106 -9.45 -12.93 -2.79
N SER A 107 -10.38 -13.06 -1.84
CA SER A 107 -10.16 -13.80 -0.60
C SER A 107 -10.09 -15.31 -0.87
N GLY A 108 -8.93 -15.90 -0.59
CA GLY A 108 -8.80 -17.36 -0.47
C GLY A 108 -8.56 -18.14 -1.77
N ARG A 109 -8.28 -17.50 -2.92
CA ARG A 109 -8.10 -18.18 -4.21
C ARG A 109 -6.70 -18.07 -4.83
N LEU A 110 -5.76 -17.36 -4.22
CA LEU A 110 -4.43 -17.19 -4.79
C LEU A 110 -3.51 -18.36 -4.46
N SER A 111 -3.59 -19.43 -5.25
CA SER A 111 -2.40 -20.21 -5.55
C SER A 111 -1.63 -19.47 -6.65
N LEU A 112 -0.61 -18.68 -6.29
CA LEU A 112 0.28 -18.10 -7.29
C LEU A 112 0.97 -19.23 -8.05
N PRO A 113 1.06 -19.17 -9.40
CA PRO A 113 1.78 -20.16 -10.19
C PRO A 113 3.26 -20.27 -9.79
N GLU A 114 3.93 -21.33 -10.21
CA GLU A 114 5.35 -21.60 -9.89
C GLU A 114 6.33 -20.44 -10.22
N LYS A 115 5.98 -19.58 -11.20
CA LYS A 115 6.82 -18.45 -11.64
C LYS A 115 6.41 -17.11 -10.96
N ARG A 116 6.48 -17.04 -9.65
CA ARG A 116 6.01 -15.92 -8.84
C ARG A 116 6.70 -14.58 -9.15
N ALA A 117 8.02 -14.58 -9.41
CA ALA A 117 8.77 -13.36 -9.76
C ALA A 117 8.29 -12.74 -11.07
N GLU A 118 8.16 -13.55 -12.11
CA GLU A 118 7.72 -13.09 -13.44
C GLU A 118 6.32 -12.48 -13.40
N ILE A 119 5.43 -12.98 -12.51
CA ILE A 119 4.09 -12.46 -12.34
C ILE A 119 4.12 -11.08 -11.70
N ILE A 120 4.94 -10.90 -10.65
CA ILE A 120 5.11 -9.61 -9.98
C ILE A 120 5.76 -8.61 -10.95
N ASP A 121 6.78 -9.00 -11.70
CA ASP A 121 7.42 -8.13 -12.69
C ASP A 121 6.42 -7.72 -13.79
N TYR A 122 5.58 -8.65 -14.26
CA TYR A 122 4.51 -8.34 -15.22
C TYR A 122 3.46 -7.40 -14.64
N PHE A 123 3.08 -7.59 -13.36
CA PHE A 123 2.18 -6.67 -12.66
C PHE A 123 2.76 -5.27 -12.60
N VAL A 124 4.02 -5.12 -12.16
CA VAL A 124 4.67 -3.82 -12.06
C VAL A 124 4.80 -3.15 -13.43
N ALA A 125 5.20 -3.88 -14.47
CA ALA A 125 5.24 -3.36 -15.84
C ALA A 125 3.85 -2.95 -16.37
N SER A 126 2.79 -3.61 -15.89
CA SER A 126 1.41 -3.26 -16.24
C SER A 126 0.91 -2.02 -15.49
N LEU A 127 1.40 -1.78 -14.25
CA LEU A 127 1.12 -0.55 -13.50
C LEU A 127 1.64 0.68 -14.22
N GLU A 128 2.85 0.63 -14.80
CA GLU A 128 3.43 1.75 -15.54
C GLU A 128 2.53 2.23 -16.67
N LYS A 129 1.79 1.32 -17.32
CA LYS A 129 0.83 1.68 -18.37
C LYS A 129 -0.41 2.41 -17.83
N LEU A 130 -0.77 2.14 -16.58
CA LEU A 130 -1.86 2.82 -15.88
C LEU A 130 -1.42 4.17 -15.28
N GLU A 131 -0.13 4.37 -15.09
CA GLU A 131 0.39 5.60 -14.47
C GLU A 131 -0.06 6.90 -15.18
N ASN A 132 -0.29 6.90 -16.47
CA ASN A 132 -0.76 8.08 -17.19
C ASN A 132 -2.21 8.46 -16.84
N ASN A 133 -2.99 7.52 -16.30
CA ASN A 133 -4.40 7.72 -15.96
C ASN A 133 -4.58 8.17 -14.51
N TYR A 134 -3.59 7.92 -13.64
CA TYR A 134 -3.68 8.17 -12.21
C TYR A 134 -2.52 9.05 -11.72
N ASP A 135 -2.80 9.87 -10.73
CA ASP A 135 -1.79 10.71 -10.07
C ASP A 135 -1.11 9.95 -8.92
N LYS A 136 -1.84 8.99 -8.31
CA LYS A 136 -1.35 8.07 -7.27
C LYS A 136 -1.91 6.67 -7.47
N ILE A 137 -1.06 5.68 -7.27
CA ILE A 137 -1.43 4.26 -7.22
C ILE A 137 -1.05 3.74 -5.84
N LEU A 138 -2.05 3.37 -5.06
CA LEU A 138 -1.89 2.85 -3.71
C LEU A 138 -2.06 1.32 -3.74
N ILE A 139 -1.17 0.59 -3.07
CA ILE A 139 -1.18 -0.87 -3.06
C ILE A 139 -1.29 -1.35 -1.62
N ASP A 140 -2.41 -1.98 -1.27
CA ASP A 140 -2.59 -2.70 -0.01
C ASP A 140 -1.92 -4.07 -0.12
N THR A 141 -0.89 -4.32 0.69
CA THR A 141 -0.17 -5.59 0.65
C THR A 141 -0.62 -6.51 1.77
N GLY A 142 -0.42 -7.80 1.59
CA GLY A 142 -0.52 -8.75 2.69
C GLY A 142 0.42 -8.38 3.85
N ALA A 143 0.09 -8.84 5.05
CA ALA A 143 0.92 -8.65 6.22
C ALA A 143 2.08 -9.66 6.27
N GLY A 144 3.16 -9.28 6.95
CA GLY A 144 4.30 -10.16 7.21
C GLY A 144 5.44 -9.99 6.21
N VAL A 145 6.28 -11.01 6.15
CA VAL A 145 7.57 -10.97 5.43
C VAL A 145 7.68 -12.06 4.36
N GLN A 146 6.54 -12.43 3.76
CA GLN A 146 6.54 -13.37 2.65
C GLN A 146 7.39 -12.83 1.51
N TRP A 147 8.04 -13.75 0.80
CA TRP A 147 8.94 -13.39 -0.30
C TRP A 147 8.24 -12.53 -1.36
N GLU A 148 7.00 -12.86 -1.70
CA GLU A 148 6.20 -12.14 -2.69
C GLU A 148 5.98 -10.68 -2.30
N THR A 149 5.66 -10.45 -1.02
CA THR A 149 5.48 -9.10 -0.48
C THR A 149 6.80 -8.31 -0.54
N LEU A 150 7.91 -8.89 -0.05
CA LEU A 150 9.21 -8.22 -0.08
C LEU A 150 9.67 -7.91 -1.51
N TYR A 151 9.45 -8.86 -2.45
CA TYR A 151 9.80 -8.67 -3.84
C TYR A 151 8.96 -7.56 -4.49
N LEU A 152 7.65 -7.52 -4.25
CA LEU A 152 6.80 -6.43 -4.70
C LEU A 152 7.25 -5.08 -4.13
N LEU A 153 7.48 -5.00 -2.81
CA LEU A 153 7.96 -3.78 -2.15
C LEU A 153 9.28 -3.28 -2.76
N SER A 154 10.16 -4.19 -3.20
CA SER A 154 11.42 -3.83 -3.85
C SER A 154 11.23 -3.07 -5.17
N LYS A 155 10.07 -3.20 -5.80
CA LYS A 155 9.75 -2.61 -7.12
C LYS A 155 8.96 -1.29 -7.01
N ILE A 156 8.34 -1.02 -5.86
CA ILE A 156 7.48 0.16 -5.64
C ILE A 156 8.30 1.40 -5.29
N ASP A 157 7.82 2.59 -5.66
CA ASP A 157 8.53 3.86 -5.47
C ASP A 157 8.68 4.22 -3.99
N PHE A 158 7.59 4.12 -3.23
CA PHE A 158 7.55 4.51 -1.82
C PHE A 158 6.81 3.46 -0.97
N ILE A 159 7.37 3.17 0.20
CA ILE A 159 6.80 2.20 1.14
C ILE A 159 6.30 2.94 2.37
N THR A 160 5.03 2.76 2.71
CA THR A 160 4.46 3.17 3.99
C THR A 160 4.38 1.94 4.90
N LEU A 161 5.24 1.92 5.91
CA LEU A 161 5.25 0.88 6.93
C LEU A 161 4.29 1.28 8.05
N LEU A 162 3.23 0.49 8.23
CA LEU A 162 2.26 0.68 9.30
C LEU A 162 2.62 -0.21 10.50
N ILE A 163 2.83 0.41 11.66
CA ILE A 163 3.06 -0.28 12.93
C ILE A 163 2.05 0.19 13.97
N ASN A 164 1.85 -0.60 15.03
CA ASN A 164 1.14 -0.20 16.24
C ASN A 164 2.15 0.13 17.35
N PRO A 165 1.77 0.81 18.43
CA PRO A 165 2.70 1.22 19.47
C PRO A 165 3.24 0.07 20.33
N ASP A 166 2.63 -1.14 20.23
CA ASP A 166 3.10 -2.30 20.97
C ASP A 166 4.50 -2.78 20.53
N PRO A 167 5.36 -3.26 21.49
CA PRO A 167 6.72 -3.66 21.19
C PRO A 167 6.85 -4.75 20.13
N THR A 168 5.88 -5.65 20.03
CA THR A 168 5.90 -6.72 19.04
C THR A 168 5.70 -6.16 17.62
N SER A 169 4.79 -5.19 17.44
CA SER A 169 4.58 -4.53 16.16
C SER A 169 5.80 -3.72 15.71
N VAL A 170 6.47 -3.04 16.64
CA VAL A 170 7.72 -2.31 16.38
C VAL A 170 8.82 -3.29 15.93
N MET A 171 8.94 -4.45 16.61
CA MET A 171 9.92 -5.48 16.24
C MET A 171 9.61 -6.09 14.88
N ASP A 172 8.35 -6.39 14.58
CA ASP A 172 7.94 -6.93 13.27
C ASP A 172 8.22 -5.94 12.14
N GLY A 173 8.01 -4.64 12.38
CA GLY A 173 8.39 -3.57 11.46
C GLY A 173 9.92 -3.50 11.22
N TYR A 174 10.71 -3.70 12.28
CA TYR A 174 12.18 -3.81 12.16
C TYR A 174 12.59 -5.02 11.33
N VAL A 175 12.00 -6.19 11.58
CA VAL A 175 12.30 -7.43 10.84
C VAL A 175 11.97 -7.27 9.36
N LEU A 176 10.80 -6.72 9.02
CA LEU A 176 10.42 -6.44 7.64
C LEU A 176 11.45 -5.52 6.96
N THR A 177 11.80 -4.41 7.60
CA THR A 177 12.79 -3.45 7.08
C THR A 177 14.15 -4.12 6.87
N LYS A 178 14.60 -4.92 7.83
CA LYS A 178 15.88 -5.65 7.76
C LYS A 178 15.91 -6.62 6.59
N LEU A 179 14.87 -7.44 6.42
CA LEU A 179 14.82 -8.43 5.33
C LEU A 179 14.77 -7.73 3.98
N LEU A 180 13.91 -6.72 3.84
CA LEU A 180 13.82 -5.94 2.60
C LEU A 180 15.20 -5.33 2.21
N PHE A 181 15.91 -4.74 3.15
CA PHE A 181 17.19 -4.08 2.87
C PHE A 181 18.31 -5.07 2.60
N ASN A 182 18.32 -6.21 3.29
CA ASN A 182 19.33 -7.23 3.07
C ASN A 182 19.19 -7.91 1.70
N GLU A 183 17.94 -8.14 1.25
CA GLU A 183 17.69 -8.87 0.01
C GLU A 183 17.65 -7.96 -1.22
N TYR A 184 17.13 -6.74 -1.07
CA TYR A 184 16.83 -5.85 -2.20
C TYR A 184 17.47 -4.46 -2.11
N GLY A 185 18.27 -4.22 -1.08
CA GLY A 185 18.89 -2.91 -0.86
C GLY A 185 17.98 -1.89 -0.19
N LYS A 186 18.55 -0.71 0.09
CA LYS A 186 17.85 0.34 0.83
C LYS A 186 16.75 0.97 -0.01
N LYS A 187 15.59 1.16 0.60
CA LYS A 187 14.41 1.80 0.05
C LYS A 187 13.99 2.98 0.92
N GLU A 188 13.29 3.95 0.33
CA GLU A 188 12.65 5.02 1.10
C GLU A 188 11.39 4.47 1.77
N ILE A 189 11.41 4.46 3.11
CA ILE A 189 10.31 3.97 3.93
C ILE A 189 9.83 5.10 4.85
N GLY A 190 8.55 5.40 4.75
CA GLY A 190 7.85 6.23 5.71
C GLY A 190 7.07 5.38 6.71
N VAL A 191 7.05 5.80 7.96
CA VAL A 191 6.38 5.08 9.04
C VAL A 191 5.16 5.84 9.52
N VAL A 192 4.03 5.14 9.58
CA VAL A 192 2.81 5.58 10.25
C VAL A 192 2.61 4.69 11.47
N VAL A 193 2.41 5.29 12.64
CA VAL A 193 2.08 4.57 13.86
C VAL A 193 0.56 4.66 14.08
N ASN A 194 -0.11 3.52 14.03
CA ASN A 194 -1.56 3.41 14.09
C ASN A 194 -2.03 2.88 15.45
N LYS A 195 -3.29 3.20 15.81
CA LYS A 195 -3.94 2.77 17.06
C LYS A 195 -3.24 3.27 18.31
N CYS A 196 -2.72 4.49 18.27
CA CYS A 196 -2.11 5.13 19.43
C CYS A 196 -3.17 5.73 20.35
N ASP A 197 -2.87 5.79 21.64
CA ASP A 197 -3.69 6.53 22.61
C ASP A 197 -3.54 8.05 22.41
N ASN A 198 -2.35 8.49 21.99
CA ASN A 198 -2.03 9.90 21.72
C ASN A 198 -0.83 10.03 20.76
N ASN A 199 -0.51 11.26 20.36
CA ASN A 199 0.60 11.52 19.44
C ASN A 199 1.97 11.18 20.02
N ASP A 200 2.19 11.42 21.32
CA ASP A 200 3.48 11.16 21.99
C ASP A 200 3.82 9.67 21.95
N GLU A 201 2.84 8.81 22.15
CA GLU A 201 3.01 7.35 22.05
C GLU A 201 3.46 6.94 20.63
N GLY A 202 2.87 7.56 19.60
CA GLY A 202 3.26 7.34 18.22
C GLY A 202 4.71 7.76 17.94
N GLU A 203 5.11 8.94 18.41
CA GLU A 203 6.47 9.44 18.25
C GLU A 203 7.51 8.58 18.98
N ILE A 204 7.20 8.13 20.21
CA ILE A 204 8.06 7.23 20.99
C ILE A 204 8.24 5.91 20.25
N SER A 205 7.15 5.32 19.73
CA SER A 205 7.20 4.06 19.01
C SER A 205 7.98 4.16 17.71
N PHE A 206 7.79 5.24 16.95
CA PHE A 206 8.63 5.55 15.79
C PHE A 206 10.10 5.69 16.17
N LYS A 207 10.42 6.45 17.23
CA LYS A 207 11.78 6.66 17.69
C LYS A 207 12.48 5.35 18.07
N ASN A 208 11.76 4.42 18.71
CA ASN A 208 12.28 3.09 19.03
C ASN A 208 12.65 2.31 17.78
N LEU A 209 11.75 2.23 16.79
CA LEU A 209 12.00 1.58 15.50
C LEU A 209 13.18 2.25 14.78
N ASN A 210 13.16 3.57 14.65
CA ASN A 210 14.19 4.33 13.93
C ASN A 210 15.56 4.23 14.60
N THR A 211 15.63 4.15 15.94
CA THR A 211 16.87 3.91 16.66
C THR A 211 17.44 2.53 16.32
N ALA A 212 16.61 1.48 16.32
CA ALA A 212 17.03 0.14 15.96
C ALA A 212 17.52 0.07 14.49
N THR A 213 16.78 0.63 13.55
CA THR A 213 17.18 0.63 12.13
C THR A 213 18.45 1.47 11.90
N THR A 214 18.60 2.61 12.58
CA THR A 214 19.80 3.43 12.47
C THR A 214 21.02 2.70 13.05
N HIS A 215 20.87 2.04 14.20
CA HIS A 215 21.97 1.34 14.85
C HIS A 215 22.42 0.10 14.08
N PHE A 216 21.48 -0.76 13.71
CA PHE A 216 21.80 -2.07 13.12
C PHE A 216 21.83 -2.08 11.59
N LEU A 217 20.98 -1.27 10.93
CA LEU A 217 20.90 -1.25 9.46
C LEU A 217 21.58 -0.03 8.83
N LYS A 218 22.11 0.89 9.67
CA LYS A 218 22.73 2.14 9.21
C LYS A 218 21.82 2.95 8.27
N THR A 219 20.53 2.98 8.59
CA THR A 219 19.51 3.67 7.80
C THR A 219 18.46 4.30 8.69
N LYS A 220 18.08 5.54 8.36
CA LYS A 220 16.98 6.27 9.00
C LYS A 220 15.70 6.04 8.23
N LEU A 221 14.61 5.84 8.95
CA LEU A 221 13.25 5.85 8.42
C LEU A 221 12.66 7.27 8.55
N SER A 222 11.63 7.55 7.77
CA SER A 222 10.92 8.83 7.79
C SER A 222 9.64 8.71 8.60
N TYR A 223 9.42 9.57 9.58
CA TYR A 223 8.14 9.65 10.28
C TYR A 223 7.11 10.38 9.41
N ILE A 224 5.95 9.76 9.18
CA ILE A 224 4.85 10.36 8.40
C ILE A 224 3.77 10.90 9.35
N GLY A 225 3.45 10.15 10.40
CA GLY A 225 2.44 10.58 11.37
C GLY A 225 1.94 9.48 12.28
N THR A 226 1.06 9.88 13.18
CA THR A 226 0.32 9.02 14.12
C THR A 226 -1.15 9.04 13.78
N ILE A 227 -1.81 7.89 13.97
CA ILE A 227 -3.25 7.74 13.92
C ILE A 227 -3.71 7.19 15.26
N ASN A 228 -4.58 7.92 15.93
CA ASN A 228 -5.09 7.54 17.23
C ASN A 228 -6.12 6.41 17.13
N PHE A 229 -6.24 5.65 18.20
CA PHE A 229 -7.30 4.67 18.33
C PHE A 229 -8.67 5.35 18.37
N SER A 230 -9.64 4.79 17.66
CA SER A 230 -11.04 5.22 17.74
C SER A 230 -11.96 4.00 17.64
N SER A 231 -12.90 3.89 18.57
CA SER A 231 -13.94 2.85 18.53
C SER A 231 -14.90 3.01 17.36
N ASP A 232 -15.01 4.21 16.78
CA ASP A 232 -15.89 4.48 15.64
C ASP A 232 -15.38 3.83 14.36
N VAL A 233 -14.07 3.49 14.30
CA VAL A 233 -13.50 2.67 13.21
C VAL A 233 -14.20 1.32 13.12
N TYR A 234 -14.46 0.66 14.26
CA TYR A 234 -15.19 -0.60 14.27
C TYR A 234 -16.63 -0.43 13.77
N LYS A 235 -17.28 0.68 14.09
CA LYS A 235 -18.64 0.98 13.62
C LYS A 235 -18.66 1.15 12.10
N SER A 236 -17.73 1.93 11.53
CA SER A 236 -17.67 2.14 10.08
C SER A 236 -17.41 0.84 9.31
N ILE A 237 -16.51 -0.01 9.81
CA ILE A 237 -16.26 -1.34 9.22
C ILE A 237 -17.52 -2.19 9.25
N LYS A 238 -18.25 -2.20 10.37
CA LYS A 238 -19.51 -2.95 10.50
C LYS A 238 -20.61 -2.40 9.60
N GLN A 239 -20.63 -1.09 9.38
CA GLN A 239 -21.57 -0.41 8.47
C GLN A 239 -21.14 -0.49 7.00
N GLN A 240 -19.91 -0.97 6.73
CA GLN A 240 -19.34 -1.09 5.39
C GLN A 240 -19.28 0.25 4.64
N VAL A 241 -18.83 1.29 5.34
CA VAL A 241 -18.71 2.66 4.81
C VAL A 241 -17.27 3.16 4.93
N ILE A 242 -16.88 4.10 4.06
CA ILE A 242 -15.59 4.78 4.18
C ILE A 242 -15.63 5.68 5.42
N PHE A 243 -14.75 5.42 6.39
CA PHE A 243 -14.73 6.16 7.65
C PHE A 243 -14.59 7.68 7.45
N SER A 244 -13.68 8.09 6.55
CA SER A 244 -13.44 9.50 6.25
C SER A 244 -14.61 10.19 5.56
N GLU A 245 -15.52 9.44 4.95
CA GLU A 245 -16.76 9.96 4.34
C GLU A 245 -17.87 10.11 5.39
N GLU A 246 -18.00 9.12 6.26
CA GLU A 246 -19.05 9.06 7.28
C GLU A 246 -18.77 9.97 8.49
N TYR A 247 -17.48 10.13 8.85
CA TYR A 247 -17.05 10.91 10.01
C TYR A 247 -16.07 12.03 9.64
N PRO A 248 -16.42 12.97 8.72
CA PRO A 248 -15.47 13.92 8.14
C PRO A 248 -14.81 14.85 9.16
N GLU A 249 -15.49 15.13 10.29
CA GLU A 249 -15.00 16.00 11.36
C GLU A 249 -14.19 15.26 12.44
N SER A 250 -13.99 13.96 12.28
CA SER A 250 -13.22 13.16 13.24
C SER A 250 -11.75 13.59 13.31
N GLY A 251 -11.20 13.66 14.53
CA GLY A 251 -9.77 13.89 14.73
C GLY A 251 -8.89 12.87 13.98
N LEU A 252 -9.34 11.62 13.87
CA LEU A 252 -8.67 10.58 13.10
C LEU A 252 -8.63 10.94 11.60
N VAL A 253 -9.72 11.45 11.04
CA VAL A 253 -9.76 11.92 9.64
C VAL A 253 -8.78 13.06 9.42
N ASN A 254 -8.67 14.00 10.35
CA ASN A 254 -7.68 15.07 10.29
C ASN A 254 -6.24 14.53 10.30
N GLN A 255 -5.96 13.49 11.08
CA GLN A 255 -4.65 12.83 11.09
C GLN A 255 -4.35 12.16 9.73
N ILE A 256 -5.30 11.43 9.13
CA ILE A 256 -5.13 10.84 7.79
C ILE A 256 -4.96 11.94 6.73
N LYS A 257 -5.70 13.03 6.83
CA LYS A 257 -5.59 14.18 5.93
C LYS A 257 -4.20 14.82 6.02
N ASN A 258 -3.65 14.99 7.21
CA ASN A 258 -2.28 15.49 7.39
C ASN A 258 -1.25 14.54 6.77
N ILE A 259 -1.44 13.24 6.92
CA ILE A 259 -0.61 12.22 6.26
C ILE A 259 -0.72 12.34 4.74
N ALA A 260 -1.93 12.51 4.18
CA ALA A 260 -2.15 12.70 2.75
C ALA A 260 -1.44 13.96 2.20
N HIS A 261 -1.29 15.01 3.01
CA HIS A 261 -0.54 16.22 2.67
C HIS A 261 0.98 16.10 2.83
N SER A 262 1.49 15.02 3.42
CA SER A 262 2.92 14.83 3.62
C SER A 262 3.71 14.97 2.31
N SER A 263 4.79 15.75 2.35
CA SER A 263 5.71 15.90 1.20
C SER A 263 6.34 14.59 0.77
N LEU A 264 6.48 13.62 1.69
CA LEU A 264 7.00 12.28 1.39
C LEU A 264 6.08 11.50 0.45
N LEU A 265 4.76 11.61 0.64
CA LEU A 265 3.78 10.97 -0.25
C LEU A 265 3.59 11.75 -1.56
N ASN A 266 3.88 13.05 -1.58
CA ASN A 266 3.60 13.94 -2.70
C ASN A 266 4.84 14.35 -3.50
N LYS A 267 5.99 13.69 -3.32
CA LYS A 267 7.15 13.93 -4.20
C LYS A 267 6.71 13.75 -5.66
N SER A 268 6.78 14.83 -6.42
CA SER A 268 6.59 14.81 -7.87
C SER A 268 7.94 14.76 -8.57
N LYS A 269 7.97 14.26 -9.81
CA LYS A 269 9.13 14.45 -10.68
C LYS A 269 9.36 15.95 -10.77
N SER A 270 10.48 16.48 -10.28
CA SER A 270 10.96 17.79 -10.70
C SER A 270 11.30 17.67 -12.18
N LEU A 271 10.61 18.47 -13.00
CA LEU A 271 10.86 18.62 -14.42
C LEU A 271 12.31 19.07 -14.66
#